data_ba45a0b3986e40d5dc827dee8d5648a6
#
_entry.id   ba45a0b3986e40d5dc827dee8d5648a6
#
_cell.length_a   1.000
_cell.length_b   1.000
_cell.length_c   1.000
_cell.angle_alpha   90.00
_cell.angle_beta   90.00
_cell.angle_gamma   90.00
#
_symmetry.space_group_name_H-M   'P 1'
#
loop_
_entity.id
_entity.type
_entity.pdbx_description
1 polymer ?
#
loop_
_entity_poly.entity_id
_entity_poly.type
_entity_poly.pdbx_seq_one_letter_code
_entity_poly.pdbx_strand_id
1 'polypeptide(L)'
;MFVVPLLHPPYLIRKIAMTYSVRFAKDFGGIVYGISYLVVGLSKPLVKYSDIIERKLANKSASAYSLEELDHAIDLTTNETASENEKNILKSIVKFRNITVKQIMKTRMDVSGVDHEISFDQLIEFVREVNYSRIPVYKEDLDEVLGIIHTKDLVPHLDETATYNWHKLLRPPYFVHEQKPIEDLLKEFQSKRIHFAVVVDEFGGTSGIVTLEDILEEIIGEIKD
;
A
#
# COMPACT_ATOMS: atom_id res chain seq x y z
N MET A 1 71.00 8.16 41.66
CA MET A 1 70.35 8.64 40.44
C MET A 1 68.87 8.33 40.53
N PHE A 2 68.12 9.18 41.25
CA PHE A 2 66.67 9.05 41.45
C PHE A 2 66.07 10.36 41.07
N VAL A 3 65.57 10.45 39.87
CA VAL A 3 64.86 11.65 39.40
C VAL A 3 63.56 11.20 38.73
N VAL A 4 62.47 11.65 39.34
CA VAL A 4 61.19 12.03 38.76
C VAL A 4 60.23 10.91 38.32
N PRO A 5 59.22 10.63 39.17
CA PRO A 5 57.87 10.44 38.69
C PRO A 5 56.84 11.43 39.28
N LEU A 6 57.27 12.72 39.54
CA LEU A 6 56.45 13.65 40.29
C LEU A 6 55.61 14.60 39.42
N LEU A 7 55.67 14.44 38.11
CA LEU A 7 54.95 15.34 37.16
C LEU A 7 53.98 14.64 36.20
N HIS A 8 53.49 13.44 36.56
CA HIS A 8 52.40 12.86 35.75
C HIS A 8 51.04 13.42 36.21
N PRO A 9 50.27 14.08 35.33
CA PRO A 9 48.97 14.70 35.66
C PRO A 9 48.04 13.82 36.48
N PRO A 10 47.88 12.50 36.19
CA PRO A 10 46.98 11.64 36.95
C PRO A 10 47.44 11.40 38.41
N TYR A 11 48.75 11.48 38.71
CA TYR A 11 49.24 11.29 40.08
C TYR A 11 48.98 12.49 40.97
N LEU A 12 49.13 13.69 40.45
CA LEU A 12 48.79 14.95 41.15
C LEU A 12 47.31 15.04 41.45
N ILE A 13 46.44 14.71 40.48
CA ILE A 13 45.00 14.71 40.66
C ILE A 13 44.57 13.68 41.72
N ARG A 14 45.16 12.47 41.70
CA ARG A 14 44.89 11.43 42.68
C ARG A 14 45.35 11.81 44.08
N LYS A 15 46.51 12.47 44.23
CA LYS A 15 47.03 12.92 45.52
C LYS A 15 46.20 14.11 46.09
N ILE A 16 45.79 15.04 45.28
CA ILE A 16 44.91 16.13 45.69
C ILE A 16 43.53 15.58 46.10
N ALA A 17 42.98 14.62 45.32
CA ALA A 17 41.72 14.00 45.64
C ALA A 17 41.73 13.24 46.96
N MET A 18 42.83 12.53 47.29
CA MET A 18 42.96 11.82 48.57
C MET A 18 43.20 12.76 49.78
N THR A 19 43.91 13.86 49.59
CA THR A 19 44.27 14.76 50.71
C THR A 19 43.19 15.75 51.05
N TYR A 20 42.40 16.17 50.06
CA TYR A 20 41.36 17.20 50.20
C TYR A 20 39.95 16.72 49.89
N SER A 21 39.75 15.40 49.88
CA SER A 21 38.49 14.80 49.41
C SER A 21 37.23 15.35 50.10
N VAL A 22 37.30 15.57 51.40
CA VAL A 22 36.13 16.09 52.17
C VAL A 22 35.91 17.57 51.95
N ARG A 23 36.96 18.38 51.86
CA ARG A 23 36.83 19.83 51.56
C ARG A 23 36.40 20.05 50.11
N PHE A 24 37.05 19.34 49.18
CA PHE A 24 36.70 19.40 47.76
C PHE A 24 35.25 18.97 47.53
N ALA A 25 34.78 17.88 48.17
CA ALA A 25 33.39 17.46 48.09
C ALA A 25 32.42 18.47 48.66
N LYS A 26 32.79 19.22 49.70
CA LYS A 26 31.95 20.23 50.33
C LYS A 26 31.86 21.52 49.50
N ASP A 27 33.00 21.96 48.91
CA ASP A 27 33.05 23.16 48.09
C ASP A 27 32.44 22.96 46.71
N PHE A 28 32.64 21.79 46.09
CA PHE A 28 32.10 21.47 44.76
C PHE A 28 30.73 20.80 44.80
N GLY A 29 30.34 20.19 45.92
CA GLY A 29 29.06 19.50 46.07
C GLY A 29 27.86 20.43 45.81
N GLY A 30 27.92 21.67 46.24
CA GLY A 30 26.89 22.68 45.98
C GLY A 30 26.75 23.02 44.49
N ILE A 31 27.89 23.13 43.81
CA ILE A 31 27.92 23.44 42.36
C ILE A 31 27.38 22.27 41.56
N VAL A 32 27.79 21.02 41.88
CA VAL A 32 27.28 19.81 41.25
C VAL A 32 25.78 19.63 41.50
N TYR A 33 25.33 19.90 42.73
CA TYR A 33 23.89 19.85 43.07
C TYR A 33 23.09 20.92 42.28
N GLY A 34 23.60 22.16 42.20
CA GLY A 34 22.99 23.24 41.39
C GLY A 34 22.89 22.86 39.91
N ILE A 35 23.97 22.35 39.35
CA ILE A 35 23.99 21.90 37.94
C ILE A 35 23.02 20.72 37.72
N SER A 36 22.99 19.73 38.62
CA SER A 36 22.10 18.58 38.51
C SER A 36 20.62 19.01 38.59
N TYR A 37 20.28 19.96 39.46
CA TYR A 37 18.94 20.50 39.57
C TYR A 37 18.52 21.25 38.30
N LEU A 38 19.43 22.01 37.70
CA LEU A 38 19.21 22.71 36.44
C LEU A 38 19.04 21.77 35.26
N VAL A 39 19.85 20.69 35.18
CA VAL A 39 19.78 19.66 34.17
C VAL A 39 18.48 18.85 34.29
N VAL A 40 18.08 18.45 35.50
CA VAL A 40 16.82 17.74 35.77
C VAL A 40 15.60 18.63 35.45
N GLY A 41 15.70 19.92 35.74
CA GLY A 41 14.65 20.90 35.40
C GLY A 41 14.47 21.08 33.90
N LEU A 42 15.56 21.05 33.11
CA LEU A 42 15.54 21.18 31.66
C LEU A 42 15.21 19.85 30.95
N SER A 43 15.59 18.68 31.52
CA SER A 43 15.40 17.41 30.91
C SER A 43 13.92 16.95 30.88
N LYS A 44 13.13 17.31 31.91
CA LYS A 44 11.70 16.94 31.98
C LYS A 44 10.87 17.48 30.80
N PRO A 45 10.93 18.76 30.41
CA PRO A 45 10.25 19.23 29.22
C PRO A 45 10.82 18.63 27.93
N LEU A 46 12.15 18.44 27.83
CA LEU A 46 12.77 17.84 26.64
C LEU A 46 12.30 16.41 26.39
N VAL A 47 12.24 15.57 27.41
CA VAL A 47 11.71 14.19 27.29
C VAL A 47 10.25 14.22 26.86
N LYS A 48 9.44 15.12 27.42
CA LYS A 48 8.03 15.25 27.06
C LYS A 48 7.83 15.72 25.60
N TYR A 49 8.72 16.59 25.11
CA TYR A 49 8.74 17.01 23.70
C TYR A 49 9.27 15.88 22.78
N SER A 50 10.24 15.10 23.23
CA SER A 50 10.73 13.92 22.51
C SER A 50 9.62 12.89 22.29
N ASP A 51 8.84 12.55 23.33
CA ASP A 51 7.70 11.62 23.22
C ASP A 51 6.63 12.12 22.25
N ILE A 52 6.39 13.44 22.18
CA ILE A 52 5.41 14.04 21.26
C ILE A 52 5.96 14.00 19.82
N ILE A 53 7.25 14.26 19.66
CA ILE A 53 7.91 14.18 18.34
C ILE A 53 8.00 12.73 17.89
N GLU A 54 8.37 11.80 18.75
CA GLU A 54 8.40 10.36 18.43
C GLU A 54 7.01 9.84 18.07
N ARG A 55 5.95 10.22 18.79
CA ARG A 55 4.58 9.83 18.42
C ARG A 55 4.12 10.45 17.10
N LYS A 56 4.50 11.70 16.80
CA LYS A 56 4.20 12.32 15.50
C LYS A 56 5.06 11.74 14.36
N LEU A 57 6.32 11.40 14.64
CA LEU A 57 7.18 10.70 13.67
C LEU A 57 6.79 9.23 13.53
N ALA A 58 6.48 8.50 14.60
CA ALA A 58 6.04 7.10 14.54
C ALA A 58 4.73 6.96 13.74
N ASN A 59 3.77 7.89 13.89
CA ASN A 59 2.58 7.91 13.04
C ASN A 59 2.87 8.31 11.58
N LYS A 60 3.96 9.03 11.32
CA LYS A 60 4.43 9.34 9.95
C LYS A 60 5.38 8.27 9.41
N SER A 61 6.17 7.64 10.28
CA SER A 61 7.18 6.65 9.89
C SER A 61 6.64 5.22 9.81
N ALA A 62 5.49 4.92 10.43
CA ALA A 62 4.76 3.69 10.14
C ALA A 62 4.22 3.65 8.69
N SER A 63 4.18 4.81 8.01
CA SER A 63 3.87 4.91 6.57
C SER A 63 5.09 5.16 5.68
N ALA A 64 6.28 5.30 6.22
CA ALA A 64 7.45 5.77 5.47
C ALA A 64 8.77 5.10 5.90
N TYR A 65 8.78 3.77 6.04
CA TYR A 65 9.95 3.11 5.47
C TYR A 65 9.86 3.41 3.99
N SER A 66 10.83 4.16 3.46
CA SER A 66 10.76 4.51 2.05
C SER A 66 10.72 3.20 1.27
N LEU A 67 9.89 3.14 0.23
CA LEU A 67 9.87 1.98 -0.68
C LEU A 67 11.30 1.58 -1.09
N GLU A 68 12.19 2.56 -1.16
CA GLU A 68 13.61 2.40 -1.45
C GLU A 68 14.39 1.64 -0.35
N GLU A 69 14.09 1.88 0.94
CA GLU A 69 14.72 1.15 2.05
C GLU A 69 14.25 -0.31 2.10
N LEU A 70 12.97 -0.55 1.80
CA LEU A 70 12.44 -1.92 1.71
C LEU A 70 12.96 -2.64 0.46
N ASP A 71 13.04 -1.96 -0.68
CA ASP A 71 13.60 -2.50 -1.93
C ASP A 71 15.08 -2.88 -1.72
N HIS A 72 15.84 -2.01 -1.05
CA HIS A 72 17.24 -2.27 -0.71
C HIS A 72 17.40 -3.40 0.32
N ALA A 73 16.52 -3.50 1.31
CA ALA A 73 16.52 -4.60 2.29
C ALA A 73 16.21 -5.96 1.62
N ILE A 74 15.29 -5.98 0.65
CA ILE A 74 14.99 -7.18 -0.15
C ILE A 74 16.23 -7.59 -0.95
N ASP A 75 16.89 -6.63 -1.62
CA ASP A 75 18.11 -6.92 -2.38
C ASP A 75 19.26 -7.47 -1.52
N LEU A 76 19.43 -6.96 -0.29
CA LEU A 76 20.44 -7.44 0.63
C LEU A 76 20.14 -8.83 1.21
N THR A 77 18.87 -9.11 1.49
CA THR A 77 18.46 -10.34 2.19
C THR A 77 18.34 -11.54 1.25
N THR A 78 18.08 -11.31 -0.04
CA THR A 78 17.80 -12.37 -1.02
C THR A 78 19.00 -12.76 -1.88
N ASN A 79 20.20 -12.20 -1.61
CA ASN A 79 21.38 -12.36 -2.47
C ASN A 79 21.97 -13.79 -2.56
N GLU A 80 21.56 -14.74 -1.70
CA GLU A 80 22.19 -16.07 -1.69
C GLU A 80 21.28 -17.26 -2.06
N THR A 81 19.95 -17.13 -2.02
CA THR A 81 19.06 -18.30 -2.18
C THR A 81 17.77 -18.07 -2.97
N ALA A 82 17.33 -16.84 -3.19
CA ALA A 82 16.07 -16.56 -3.86
C ALA A 82 16.25 -16.40 -5.39
N SER A 83 15.31 -16.96 -6.15
CA SER A 83 15.25 -16.73 -7.61
C SER A 83 14.87 -15.28 -7.92
N GLU A 84 15.20 -14.81 -9.13
CA GLU A 84 14.80 -13.46 -9.59
C GLU A 84 13.27 -13.27 -9.56
N ASN A 85 12.50 -14.33 -9.83
CA ASN A 85 11.03 -14.27 -9.74
C ASN A 85 10.55 -14.03 -8.30
N GLU A 86 11.14 -14.68 -7.31
CA GLU A 86 10.79 -14.48 -5.90
C GLU A 86 11.11 -13.06 -5.44
N LYS A 87 12.23 -12.48 -5.86
CA LYS A 87 12.58 -11.09 -5.60
C LYS A 87 11.57 -10.13 -6.21
N ASN A 88 11.19 -10.37 -7.47
CA ASN A 88 10.21 -9.52 -8.15
C ASN A 88 8.84 -9.54 -7.47
N ILE A 89 8.37 -10.72 -7.04
CA ILE A 89 7.11 -10.85 -6.29
C ILE A 89 7.20 -10.08 -4.96
N LEU A 90 8.30 -10.19 -4.21
CA LEU A 90 8.47 -9.45 -2.95
C LEU A 90 8.44 -7.93 -3.18
N LYS A 91 9.12 -7.44 -4.22
CA LYS A 91 9.11 -6.02 -4.60
C LYS A 91 7.72 -5.56 -5.04
N SER A 92 6.99 -6.38 -5.80
CA SER A 92 5.61 -6.11 -6.20
C SER A 92 4.68 -6.00 -4.99
N ILE A 93 4.79 -6.89 -3.99
CA ILE A 93 3.99 -6.84 -2.77
C ILE A 93 4.21 -5.53 -1.99
N VAL A 94 5.46 -5.05 -1.93
CA VAL A 94 5.78 -3.77 -1.27
C VAL A 94 5.15 -2.59 -2.01
N LYS A 95 5.19 -2.59 -3.33
CA LYS A 95 4.61 -1.54 -4.19
C LYS A 95 3.09 -1.57 -4.19
N PHE A 96 2.48 -2.77 -4.10
CA PHE A 96 1.05 -3.03 -4.17
C PHE A 96 0.21 -2.12 -3.26
N ARG A 97 0.70 -1.79 -2.08
CA ARG A 97 0.01 -0.92 -1.11
C ARG A 97 -0.21 0.53 -1.58
N ASN A 98 0.61 0.99 -2.54
CA ASN A 98 0.58 2.36 -3.02
C ASN A 98 -0.07 2.49 -4.41
N ILE A 99 -0.50 1.38 -4.99
CA ILE A 99 -1.15 1.36 -6.30
C ILE A 99 -2.64 1.68 -6.12
N THR A 100 -3.17 2.52 -7.01
CA THR A 100 -4.60 2.85 -7.07
C THR A 100 -5.27 2.13 -8.24
N VAL A 101 -6.60 2.02 -8.19
CA VAL A 101 -7.42 1.46 -9.27
C VAL A 101 -7.13 2.15 -10.60
N LYS A 102 -6.95 3.47 -10.60
CA LYS A 102 -6.63 4.28 -11.79
C LYS A 102 -5.40 3.78 -12.55
N GLN A 103 -4.41 3.24 -11.84
CA GLN A 103 -3.14 2.82 -12.44
C GLN A 103 -3.23 1.46 -13.16
N ILE A 104 -4.19 0.62 -12.75
CA ILE A 104 -4.33 -0.75 -13.27
C ILE A 104 -5.61 -0.96 -14.07
N MET A 105 -6.58 -0.04 -13.99
CA MET A 105 -7.85 -0.20 -14.68
C MET A 105 -7.65 -0.24 -16.20
N LYS A 106 -8.50 -0.99 -16.87
CA LYS A 106 -8.70 -0.87 -18.30
C LYS A 106 -9.49 0.40 -18.58
N THR A 107 -8.93 1.29 -19.40
CA THR A 107 -9.53 2.62 -19.63
C THR A 107 -10.82 2.51 -20.40
N ARG A 108 -11.74 3.49 -20.27
CA ARG A 108 -13.03 3.53 -20.97
C ARG A 108 -12.91 3.30 -22.48
N MET A 109 -11.81 3.78 -23.07
CA MET A 109 -11.59 3.65 -24.52
C MET A 109 -11.32 2.21 -24.97
N ASP A 110 -10.86 1.36 -24.04
CA ASP A 110 -10.51 -0.03 -24.28
C ASP A 110 -11.58 -1.01 -23.77
N VAL A 111 -12.65 -0.50 -23.13
CA VAL A 111 -13.73 -1.32 -22.61
C VAL A 111 -14.66 -1.74 -23.73
N SER A 112 -14.79 -3.06 -23.92
CA SER A 112 -15.81 -3.62 -24.78
C SER A 112 -17.09 -3.85 -23.96
N GLY A 113 -18.08 -2.99 -24.16
CA GLY A 113 -19.41 -3.09 -23.56
C GLY A 113 -20.47 -3.36 -24.61
N VAL A 114 -21.69 -3.64 -24.17
CA VAL A 114 -22.84 -3.97 -25.00
C VAL A 114 -23.99 -3.03 -24.69
N ASP A 115 -24.63 -2.50 -25.73
CA ASP A 115 -25.86 -1.73 -25.58
C ASP A 115 -27.02 -2.67 -25.17
N HIS A 116 -27.84 -2.19 -24.22
CA HIS A 116 -28.95 -2.98 -23.69
C HIS A 116 -30.08 -3.20 -24.72
N GLU A 117 -30.16 -2.40 -25.79
CA GLU A 117 -31.21 -2.49 -26.80
C GLU A 117 -30.99 -3.59 -27.84
N ILE A 118 -29.79 -4.23 -27.86
CA ILE A 118 -29.49 -5.28 -28.85
C ILE A 118 -30.30 -6.54 -28.61
N SER A 119 -30.58 -7.28 -29.71
CA SER A 119 -31.24 -8.58 -29.67
C SER A 119 -30.35 -9.65 -29.06
N PHE A 120 -30.94 -10.77 -28.63
CA PHE A 120 -30.17 -11.88 -28.06
C PHE A 120 -29.16 -12.48 -29.06
N ASP A 121 -29.52 -12.59 -30.34
CA ASP A 121 -28.60 -13.11 -31.38
C ASP A 121 -27.38 -12.20 -31.55
N GLN A 122 -27.58 -10.88 -31.54
CA GLN A 122 -26.50 -9.90 -31.60
C GLN A 122 -25.59 -9.96 -30.36
N LEU A 123 -26.18 -10.19 -29.19
CA LEU A 123 -25.39 -10.38 -27.96
C LEU A 123 -24.51 -11.65 -28.06
N ILE A 124 -25.06 -12.75 -28.55
CA ILE A 124 -24.28 -13.99 -28.70
C ILE A 124 -23.15 -13.82 -29.72
N GLU A 125 -23.41 -13.13 -30.84
CA GLU A 125 -22.37 -12.82 -31.83
C GLU A 125 -21.26 -11.97 -31.23
N PHE A 126 -21.60 -10.88 -30.53
CA PHE A 126 -20.66 -10.03 -29.83
C PHE A 126 -19.80 -10.79 -28.81
N VAL A 127 -20.42 -11.66 -27.99
CA VAL A 127 -19.72 -12.47 -26.99
C VAL A 127 -18.70 -13.41 -27.65
N ARG A 128 -19.03 -13.99 -28.81
CA ARG A 128 -18.10 -14.86 -29.57
C ARG A 128 -16.92 -14.09 -30.14
N GLU A 129 -17.11 -12.83 -30.49
CA GLU A 129 -16.07 -11.97 -31.04
C GLU A 129 -15.08 -11.49 -29.97
N VAL A 130 -15.60 -10.99 -28.82
CA VAL A 130 -14.76 -10.37 -27.81
C VAL A 130 -14.10 -11.34 -26.82
N ASN A 131 -14.65 -12.54 -26.64
CA ASN A 131 -14.13 -13.62 -25.77
C ASN A 131 -13.95 -13.22 -24.28
N TYR A 132 -14.68 -12.24 -23.76
CA TYR A 132 -14.62 -11.86 -22.36
C TYR A 132 -15.60 -12.63 -21.49
N SER A 133 -15.21 -12.96 -20.26
CA SER A 133 -16.07 -13.66 -19.30
C SER A 133 -17.14 -12.75 -18.68
N ARG A 134 -16.91 -11.45 -18.62
CA ARG A 134 -17.82 -10.45 -18.06
C ARG A 134 -17.83 -9.22 -18.95
N ILE A 135 -19.01 -8.75 -19.30
CA ILE A 135 -19.22 -7.66 -20.24
C ILE A 135 -20.17 -6.66 -19.60
N PRO A 136 -19.83 -5.38 -19.47
CA PRO A 136 -20.73 -4.34 -19.01
C PRO A 136 -21.82 -4.10 -20.06
N VAL A 137 -23.03 -3.95 -19.57
CA VAL A 137 -24.21 -3.61 -20.38
C VAL A 137 -24.63 -2.19 -20.01
N TYR A 138 -24.69 -1.32 -20.98
CA TYR A 138 -24.96 0.10 -20.80
C TYR A 138 -26.19 0.55 -21.57
N LYS A 139 -26.70 1.71 -21.20
CA LYS A 139 -27.74 2.42 -21.95
C LYS A 139 -27.13 3.68 -22.53
N GLU A 140 -27.30 3.89 -23.82
CA GLU A 140 -26.73 4.98 -24.60
C GLU A 140 -25.18 5.01 -24.61
N ASP A 141 -24.55 5.07 -23.43
CA ASP A 141 -23.09 5.01 -23.30
C ASP A 141 -22.64 4.36 -21.97
N LEU A 142 -21.31 4.24 -21.79
CA LEU A 142 -20.71 3.61 -20.60
C LEU A 142 -20.89 4.41 -19.30
N ASP A 143 -21.42 5.63 -19.33
CA ASP A 143 -21.71 6.38 -18.09
C ASP A 143 -22.98 5.85 -17.41
N GLU A 144 -23.88 5.18 -18.17
CA GLU A 144 -25.05 4.52 -17.61
C GLU A 144 -24.95 2.99 -17.73
N VAL A 145 -24.13 2.37 -16.85
CA VAL A 145 -24.00 0.90 -16.80
C VAL A 145 -25.18 0.31 -16.03
N LEU A 146 -26.04 -0.41 -16.73
CA LEU A 146 -27.24 -1.07 -16.18
C LEU A 146 -26.93 -2.39 -15.46
N GLY A 147 -25.89 -3.10 -15.90
CA GLY A 147 -25.56 -4.40 -15.35
C GLY A 147 -24.32 -5.01 -15.99
N ILE A 148 -23.97 -6.18 -15.50
CA ILE A 148 -22.89 -7.00 -16.02
C ILE A 148 -23.47 -8.34 -16.49
N ILE A 149 -23.22 -8.71 -17.74
CA ILE A 149 -23.54 -10.05 -18.23
C ILE A 149 -22.34 -10.97 -18.04
N HIS A 150 -22.58 -12.15 -17.46
CA HIS A 150 -21.60 -13.21 -17.42
C HIS A 150 -21.81 -14.15 -18.60
N THR A 151 -20.81 -14.31 -19.45
CA THR A 151 -20.94 -15.12 -20.69
C THR A 151 -21.33 -16.56 -20.41
N LYS A 152 -20.90 -17.14 -19.28
CA LYS A 152 -21.31 -18.48 -18.83
C LYS A 152 -22.81 -18.61 -18.57
N ASP A 153 -23.48 -17.52 -18.16
CA ASP A 153 -24.91 -17.53 -17.87
C ASP A 153 -25.76 -17.56 -19.16
N LEU A 154 -25.14 -17.29 -20.32
CA LEU A 154 -25.76 -17.41 -21.64
C LEU A 154 -25.76 -18.85 -22.18
N VAL A 155 -24.84 -19.70 -21.71
CA VAL A 155 -24.66 -21.05 -22.24
C VAL A 155 -25.95 -21.89 -22.20
N PRO A 156 -26.77 -21.88 -21.14
CA PRO A 156 -28.02 -22.66 -21.12
C PRO A 156 -29.08 -22.16 -22.10
N HIS A 157 -28.88 -20.97 -22.69
CA HIS A 157 -29.87 -20.24 -23.52
C HIS A 157 -29.46 -20.13 -24.98
N LEU A 158 -28.37 -20.81 -25.40
CA LEU A 158 -27.86 -20.71 -26.78
C LEU A 158 -28.86 -21.14 -27.88
N ASP A 159 -29.83 -21.97 -27.53
CA ASP A 159 -30.87 -22.44 -28.45
C ASP A 159 -32.15 -21.59 -28.44
N GLU A 160 -32.16 -20.50 -27.64
CA GLU A 160 -33.29 -19.57 -27.58
C GLU A 160 -33.35 -18.68 -28.82
N THR A 161 -34.51 -18.08 -29.04
CA THR A 161 -34.75 -17.21 -30.20
C THR A 161 -34.19 -15.80 -29.98
N ALA A 162 -34.04 -15.03 -31.07
CA ALA A 162 -33.62 -13.62 -31.03
C ALA A 162 -34.45 -12.73 -30.08
N THR A 163 -35.69 -13.12 -29.80
CA THR A 163 -36.61 -12.41 -28.90
C THR A 163 -36.47 -12.78 -27.42
N TYR A 164 -35.52 -13.67 -27.09
CA TYR A 164 -35.27 -14.02 -25.69
C TYR A 164 -34.90 -12.81 -24.86
N ASN A 165 -35.57 -12.65 -23.73
CA ASN A 165 -35.31 -11.55 -22.82
C ASN A 165 -34.07 -11.86 -21.93
N TRP A 166 -32.90 -11.60 -22.47
CA TRP A 166 -31.61 -11.84 -21.83
C TRP A 166 -31.30 -10.85 -20.69
N HIS A 167 -32.02 -9.71 -20.59
CA HIS A 167 -31.85 -8.73 -19.51
C HIS A 167 -32.08 -9.32 -18.12
N LYS A 168 -32.83 -10.42 -18.02
CA LYS A 168 -33.02 -11.16 -16.76
C LYS A 168 -31.74 -11.78 -16.21
N LEU A 169 -30.72 -11.94 -17.06
CA LEU A 169 -29.42 -12.49 -16.69
C LEU A 169 -28.44 -11.42 -16.20
N LEU A 170 -28.83 -10.14 -16.28
CA LEU A 170 -27.97 -9.04 -15.81
C LEU A 170 -27.78 -9.13 -14.31
N ARG A 171 -26.53 -8.96 -13.90
CA ARG A 171 -26.14 -8.82 -12.51
C ARG A 171 -25.90 -7.35 -12.20
N PRO A 172 -26.22 -6.88 -10.99
CA PRO A 172 -25.96 -5.49 -10.62
C PRO A 172 -24.47 -5.16 -10.74
N PRO A 173 -24.13 -3.97 -11.29
CA PRO A 173 -22.76 -3.54 -11.39
C PRO A 173 -22.22 -3.15 -10.01
N TYR A 174 -20.93 -3.36 -9.79
CA TYR A 174 -20.23 -2.88 -8.62
C TYR A 174 -19.34 -1.70 -9.02
N PHE A 175 -19.55 -0.54 -8.39
CA PHE A 175 -18.82 0.67 -8.70
C PHE A 175 -17.72 0.92 -7.70
N VAL A 176 -16.57 1.37 -8.18
CA VAL A 176 -15.41 1.76 -7.36
C VAL A 176 -14.83 3.06 -7.85
N HIS A 177 -14.31 3.87 -6.94
CA HIS A 177 -13.65 5.12 -7.28
C HIS A 177 -12.23 4.89 -7.81
N GLU A 178 -11.79 5.64 -8.82
CA GLU A 178 -10.47 5.48 -9.45
C GLU A 178 -9.28 5.69 -8.49
N GLN A 179 -9.43 6.50 -7.43
CA GLN A 179 -8.38 6.74 -6.44
C GLN A 179 -8.32 5.68 -5.33
N LYS A 180 -9.19 4.67 -5.37
CA LYS A 180 -9.20 3.62 -4.35
C LYS A 180 -7.92 2.78 -4.41
N PRO A 181 -7.28 2.47 -3.24
CA PRO A 181 -6.16 1.53 -3.20
C PRO A 181 -6.58 0.13 -3.65
N ILE A 182 -5.78 -0.53 -4.48
CA ILE A 182 -6.10 -1.87 -4.97
C ILE A 182 -6.08 -2.94 -3.88
N GLU A 183 -5.31 -2.73 -2.79
CA GLU A 183 -5.35 -3.59 -1.59
C GLU A 183 -6.75 -3.64 -0.97
N ASP A 184 -7.43 -2.50 -0.88
CA ASP A 184 -8.77 -2.43 -0.32
C ASP A 184 -9.81 -3.01 -1.28
N LEU A 185 -9.64 -2.77 -2.59
CA LEU A 185 -10.48 -3.37 -3.61
C LEU A 185 -10.36 -4.90 -3.62
N LEU A 186 -9.16 -5.45 -3.45
CA LEU A 186 -8.94 -6.89 -3.35
C LEU A 186 -9.71 -7.50 -2.16
N LYS A 187 -9.67 -6.86 -0.99
CA LYS A 187 -10.43 -7.29 0.20
C LYS A 187 -11.94 -7.28 -0.06
N GLU A 188 -12.44 -6.24 -0.76
CA GLU A 188 -13.84 -6.15 -1.14
C GLU A 188 -14.25 -7.22 -2.16
N PHE A 189 -13.44 -7.47 -3.17
CA PHE A 189 -13.67 -8.53 -4.13
C PHE A 189 -13.77 -9.90 -3.45
N GLN A 190 -12.86 -10.19 -2.53
CA GLN A 190 -12.87 -11.43 -1.75
C GLN A 190 -14.12 -11.53 -0.84
N SER A 191 -14.43 -10.48 -0.09
CA SER A 191 -15.54 -10.49 0.88
C SER A 191 -16.91 -10.59 0.20
N LYS A 192 -17.08 -9.92 -0.95
CA LYS A 192 -18.32 -9.88 -1.73
C LYS A 192 -18.39 -10.99 -2.77
N ARG A 193 -17.32 -11.74 -3.00
CA ARG A 193 -17.19 -12.77 -4.05
C ARG A 193 -17.49 -12.23 -5.45
N ILE A 194 -17.01 -11.04 -5.73
CA ILE A 194 -17.08 -10.39 -7.04
C ILE A 194 -15.68 -10.28 -7.63
N HIS A 195 -15.57 -10.22 -8.96
CA HIS A 195 -14.29 -10.20 -9.67
C HIS A 195 -14.24 -9.11 -10.74
N PHE A 196 -15.19 -8.20 -10.71
CA PHE A 196 -15.32 -7.15 -11.72
C PHE A 196 -15.95 -5.91 -11.08
N ALA A 197 -15.43 -4.74 -11.41
CA ALA A 197 -16.00 -3.46 -11.01
C ALA A 197 -15.93 -2.45 -12.14
N VAL A 198 -16.92 -1.57 -12.18
CA VAL A 198 -16.93 -0.37 -13.01
C VAL A 198 -16.22 0.74 -12.23
N VAL A 199 -15.25 1.38 -12.85
CA VAL A 199 -14.48 2.46 -12.24
C VAL A 199 -15.11 3.80 -12.58
N VAL A 200 -15.32 4.62 -11.55
CA VAL A 200 -15.93 5.95 -11.71
C VAL A 200 -15.02 7.06 -11.23
N ASP A 201 -15.10 8.21 -11.86
CA ASP A 201 -14.42 9.44 -11.47
C ASP A 201 -15.17 10.21 -10.36
N GLU A 202 -14.65 11.39 -9.99
CA GLU A 202 -15.23 12.28 -8.98
C GLU A 202 -16.59 12.87 -9.38
N PHE A 203 -16.93 12.83 -10.65
CA PHE A 203 -18.17 13.37 -11.20
C PHE A 203 -19.23 12.29 -11.44
N GLY A 204 -18.88 11.02 -11.21
CA GLY A 204 -19.73 9.86 -11.44
C GLY A 204 -19.69 9.33 -12.87
N GLY A 205 -18.82 9.86 -13.73
CA GLY A 205 -18.58 9.33 -15.07
C GLY A 205 -17.75 8.03 -15.01
N THR A 206 -17.97 7.14 -15.97
CA THR A 206 -17.20 5.89 -16.05
C THR A 206 -15.81 6.13 -16.63
N SER A 207 -14.78 5.93 -15.83
CA SER A 207 -13.36 5.98 -16.22
C SER A 207 -12.89 4.69 -16.89
N GLY A 208 -13.50 3.55 -16.55
CA GLY A 208 -13.11 2.26 -17.07
C GLY A 208 -13.65 1.09 -16.28
N ILE A 209 -12.94 -0.04 -16.32
CA ILE A 209 -13.25 -1.24 -15.55
C ILE A 209 -11.99 -1.77 -14.87
N VAL A 210 -12.17 -2.54 -13.81
CA VAL A 210 -11.08 -3.28 -13.16
C VAL A 210 -11.56 -4.67 -12.77
N THR A 211 -10.67 -5.66 -12.92
CA THR A 211 -10.96 -7.05 -12.60
C THR A 211 -10.05 -7.56 -11.49
N LEU A 212 -10.38 -8.73 -10.94
CA LEU A 212 -9.52 -9.40 -9.97
C LEU A 212 -8.19 -9.82 -10.61
N GLU A 213 -8.26 -10.19 -11.87
CA GLU A 213 -7.14 -10.61 -12.70
C GLU A 213 -6.12 -9.46 -12.81
N ASP A 214 -6.56 -8.21 -13.07
CA ASP A 214 -5.69 -7.02 -13.14
C ASP A 214 -4.97 -6.77 -11.79
N ILE A 215 -5.68 -6.95 -10.68
CA ILE A 215 -5.09 -6.80 -9.34
C ILE A 215 -4.02 -7.86 -9.05
N LEU A 216 -4.26 -9.11 -9.47
CA LEU A 216 -3.31 -10.21 -9.25
C LEU A 216 -2.07 -10.07 -10.12
N GLU A 217 -2.21 -9.53 -11.32
CA GLU A 217 -1.10 -9.27 -12.24
C GLU A 217 -0.06 -8.31 -11.62
N GLU A 218 -0.49 -7.31 -10.85
CA GLU A 218 0.41 -6.39 -10.14
C GLU A 218 1.28 -7.08 -9.07
N ILE A 219 0.82 -8.22 -8.54
CA ILE A 219 1.58 -8.99 -7.54
C ILE A 219 2.50 -10.00 -8.21
N ILE A 220 1.99 -10.74 -9.18
CA ILE A 220 2.66 -11.92 -9.76
C ILE A 220 3.51 -11.51 -10.97
N GLY A 221 3.20 -10.37 -11.62
CA GLY A 221 3.72 -9.99 -12.93
C GLY A 221 3.02 -10.73 -14.08
N GLU A 222 3.36 -10.38 -15.31
CA GLU A 222 2.85 -11.08 -16.49
C GLU A 222 3.22 -12.56 -16.42
N ILE A 223 2.20 -13.42 -16.32
CA ILE A 223 2.37 -14.86 -16.52
C ILE A 223 2.51 -15.06 -18.03
N LYS A 224 3.74 -15.17 -18.51
CA LYS A 224 3.99 -15.57 -19.91
C LYS A 224 3.73 -17.07 -20.01
N ASP A 225 2.66 -17.43 -20.72
CA ASP A 225 2.41 -18.80 -21.19
C ASP A 225 3.46 -19.22 -22.23
#